data_73a2c99b67890d84fa8cd55a7a317f06
#
_entry.id   73a2c99b67890d84fa8cd55a7a317f06
#
_cell.length_a   1.000
_cell.length_b   1.000
_cell.length_c   1.000
_cell.angle_alpha   90.00
_cell.angle_beta   90.00
_cell.angle_gamma   90.00
#
_symmetry.space_group_name_H-M   'P 1'
#
loop_
_entity.id
_entity.type
_entity.pdbx_description
1 polymer ?
#
loop_
_entity_poly.entity_id
_entity_poly.type
_entity_poly.pdbx_seq_one_letter_code
_entity_poly.pdbx_strand_id
1 'polypeptide(L)'
;MVSPPTTAIRLATAAQHAWATANEIAGSLTGNHSKFGRGEEGQKEFFRLASEIIARNSEGLKSCYLDKSNKEVVKLFRQNEDTTHLLRRLEQIRIVSEKFDFTKQNIILVHNEEQNKLTVYSYKTLPIAQEKYFELEKQHGDAVDIVLVRAPSEESLRQAYKNYFSDTADFVALVRDGIKNLK
;
A
#
# COMPACT_ATOMS: atom_id res chain seq x y z
N MET A 1 26.26 -5.41 -38.25
CA MET A 1 26.55 -5.16 -36.82
C MET A 1 25.30 -4.60 -36.20
N VAL A 2 24.62 -5.38 -35.37
CA VAL A 2 23.43 -4.92 -34.63
C VAL A 2 23.93 -4.39 -33.30
N SER A 3 23.72 -3.11 -33.03
CA SER A 3 24.05 -2.50 -31.74
C SER A 3 23.22 -3.17 -30.63
N PRO A 4 23.83 -3.50 -29.48
CA PRO A 4 23.07 -4.08 -28.38
C PRO A 4 22.03 -3.05 -27.88
N PRO A 5 20.86 -3.50 -27.36
CA PRO A 5 19.84 -2.60 -26.84
C PRO A 5 20.40 -1.87 -25.63
N THR A 6 20.36 -0.55 -25.66
CA THR A 6 20.73 0.29 -24.51
C THR A 6 19.71 0.09 -23.40
N THR A 7 20.08 -0.64 -22.37
CA THR A 7 19.25 -0.78 -21.17
C THR A 7 19.28 0.53 -20.40
N ALA A 8 18.21 1.31 -20.50
CA ALA A 8 18.06 2.53 -19.71
C ALA A 8 17.75 2.15 -18.26
N ILE A 9 18.69 2.39 -17.35
CA ILE A 9 18.46 2.28 -15.90
C ILE A 9 17.70 3.52 -15.47
N ARG A 10 16.44 3.35 -15.06
CA ARG A 10 15.66 4.43 -14.45
C ARG A 10 15.86 4.40 -12.93
N LEU A 11 16.47 5.45 -12.39
CA LEU A 11 16.54 5.69 -10.96
C LEU A 11 15.26 6.43 -10.54
N ALA A 12 14.45 5.80 -9.73
CA ALA A 12 13.30 6.44 -9.10
C ALA A 12 13.76 7.21 -7.86
N THR A 13 13.22 8.42 -7.63
CA THR A 13 13.39 9.14 -6.37
C THR A 13 12.67 8.42 -5.24
N ALA A 14 13.04 8.70 -3.98
CA ALA A 14 12.33 8.15 -2.80
C ALA A 14 10.82 8.47 -2.85
N ALA A 15 10.45 9.68 -3.28
CA ALA A 15 9.05 10.07 -3.44
C ALA A 15 8.31 9.27 -4.53
N GLN A 16 8.98 9.01 -5.67
CA GLN A 16 8.40 8.18 -6.74
C GLN A 16 8.24 6.73 -6.28
N HIS A 17 9.19 6.22 -5.49
CA HIS A 17 9.10 4.86 -4.94
C HIS A 17 7.95 4.76 -3.93
N ALA A 18 7.85 5.70 -2.99
CA ALA A 18 6.76 5.75 -2.02
C ALA A 18 5.38 5.85 -2.69
N TRP A 19 5.28 6.67 -3.76
CA TRP A 19 4.06 6.78 -4.55
C TRP A 19 3.68 5.47 -5.25
N ALA A 20 4.64 4.82 -5.91
CA ALA A 20 4.41 3.55 -6.62
C ALA A 20 3.93 2.46 -5.65
N THR A 21 4.60 2.34 -4.49
CA THR A 21 4.23 1.41 -3.42
C THR A 21 2.80 1.67 -2.92
N ALA A 22 2.45 2.93 -2.62
CA ALA A 22 1.11 3.27 -2.16
C ALA A 22 0.03 2.99 -3.22
N ASN A 23 0.34 3.21 -4.50
CA ASN A 23 -0.59 2.93 -5.60
C ASN A 23 -0.85 1.42 -5.80
N GLU A 24 0.19 0.58 -5.68
CA GLU A 24 0.05 -0.88 -5.72
C GLU A 24 -0.83 -1.40 -4.58
N ILE A 25 -0.59 -0.89 -3.36
CA ILE A 25 -1.38 -1.26 -2.18
C ILE A 25 -2.83 -0.81 -2.32
N ALA A 26 -3.07 0.42 -2.75
CA ALA A 26 -4.43 0.92 -2.97
C ALA A 26 -5.19 0.10 -4.02
N GLY A 27 -4.49 -0.37 -5.07
CA GLY A 27 -5.05 -1.28 -6.07
C GLY A 27 -5.51 -2.61 -5.47
N SER A 28 -4.74 -3.16 -4.54
CA SER A 28 -5.10 -4.39 -3.81
C SER A 28 -6.28 -4.18 -2.87
N LEU A 29 -6.35 -3.02 -2.19
CA LEU A 29 -7.45 -2.66 -1.28
C LEU A 29 -8.80 -2.44 -1.99
N THR A 30 -8.78 -2.10 -3.28
CA THR A 30 -9.99 -1.80 -4.07
C THR A 30 -10.42 -2.95 -4.97
N GLY A 31 -9.62 -4.00 -5.10
CA GLY A 31 -9.78 -5.09 -6.07
C GLY A 31 -11.09 -5.87 -5.98
N ASN A 32 -11.77 -5.90 -4.84
CA ASN A 32 -13.07 -6.55 -4.66
C ASN A 32 -14.27 -5.60 -4.61
N HIS A 33 -14.07 -4.28 -4.48
CA HIS A 33 -15.16 -3.31 -4.40
C HIS A 33 -15.43 -2.51 -5.68
N SER A 34 -14.71 -2.78 -6.76
CA SER A 34 -14.87 -2.07 -8.05
C SER A 34 -16.15 -2.38 -8.82
N LYS A 35 -17.13 -3.06 -8.21
CA LYS A 35 -18.43 -3.35 -8.84
C LYS A 35 -19.22 -2.12 -9.33
N PHE A 36 -18.75 -0.91 -9.05
CA PHE A 36 -19.47 0.33 -9.39
C PHE A 36 -18.65 1.41 -10.13
N GLY A 37 -17.54 1.11 -10.79
CA GLY A 37 -16.86 2.06 -11.69
C GLY A 37 -16.36 3.40 -11.08
N ARG A 38 -17.08 3.94 -10.11
CA ARG A 38 -16.77 5.22 -9.44
C ARG A 38 -15.55 5.15 -8.51
N GLY A 39 -15.23 3.97 -7.97
CA GLY A 39 -14.07 3.78 -7.09
C GLY A 39 -12.74 3.95 -7.83
N GLU A 40 -12.67 3.46 -9.07
CA GLU A 40 -11.45 3.53 -9.87
C GLU A 40 -11.10 4.97 -10.29
N GLU A 41 -12.09 5.76 -10.64
CA GLU A 41 -11.87 7.16 -11.03
C GLU A 41 -11.50 8.04 -9.81
N GLY A 42 -12.14 7.84 -8.67
CA GLY A 42 -11.79 8.50 -7.41
C GLY A 42 -10.37 8.17 -6.95
N GLN A 43 -9.93 6.93 -7.10
CA GLN A 43 -8.57 6.50 -6.79
C GLN A 43 -7.54 7.12 -7.75
N LYS A 44 -7.80 7.15 -9.05
CA LYS A 44 -6.93 7.79 -10.03
C LYS A 44 -6.75 9.29 -9.71
N GLU A 45 -7.86 9.96 -9.41
CA GLU A 45 -7.82 11.37 -9.03
C GLU A 45 -7.09 11.61 -7.71
N PHE A 46 -7.27 10.74 -6.72
CA PHE A 46 -6.52 10.77 -5.47
C PHE A 46 -5.01 10.76 -5.72
N PHE A 47 -4.51 9.81 -6.51
CA PHE A 47 -3.09 9.70 -6.81
C PHE A 47 -2.55 10.84 -7.67
N ARG A 48 -3.36 11.40 -8.57
CA ARG A 48 -2.99 12.61 -9.35
C ARG A 48 -2.84 13.82 -8.45
N LEU A 49 -3.79 14.05 -7.55
CA LEU A 49 -3.75 15.17 -6.60
C LEU A 49 -2.62 15.01 -5.57
N ALA A 50 -2.40 13.79 -5.08
CA ALA A 50 -1.28 13.48 -4.19
C ALA A 50 0.07 13.74 -4.88
N SER A 51 0.24 13.30 -6.13
CA SER A 51 1.45 13.58 -6.93
C SER A 51 1.71 15.06 -7.09
N GLU A 52 0.66 15.83 -7.39
CA GLU A 52 0.77 17.29 -7.53
C GLU A 52 1.18 17.96 -6.22
N ILE A 53 0.60 17.53 -5.09
CA ILE A 53 0.97 18.05 -3.76
C ILE A 53 2.44 17.76 -3.45
N ILE A 54 2.89 16.51 -3.69
CA ILE A 54 4.28 16.10 -3.46
C ILE A 54 5.23 16.89 -4.36
N ALA A 55 4.95 17.00 -5.67
CA ALA A 55 5.79 17.74 -6.61
C ALA A 55 5.93 19.23 -6.23
N ARG A 56 4.84 19.88 -5.86
CA ARG A 56 4.88 21.28 -5.42
C ARG A 56 5.65 21.49 -4.12
N ASN A 57 5.47 20.58 -3.17
CA ASN A 57 6.12 20.69 -1.85
C ASN A 57 7.60 20.33 -1.90
N SER A 58 7.97 19.28 -2.62
CA SER A 58 9.33 18.75 -2.63
C SER A 58 10.21 19.33 -3.73
N GLU A 59 9.63 19.67 -4.88
CA GLU A 59 10.36 20.09 -6.09
C GLU A 59 10.03 21.53 -6.53
N GLY A 60 9.03 22.16 -5.92
CA GLY A 60 8.55 23.49 -6.31
C GLY A 60 7.89 23.51 -7.71
N LEU A 61 7.52 22.34 -8.25
CA LEU A 61 7.02 22.18 -9.60
C LEU A 61 5.51 21.94 -9.63
N LYS A 62 4.83 22.48 -10.65
CA LYS A 62 3.46 22.12 -10.99
C LYS A 62 3.49 21.06 -12.09
N SER A 63 2.68 20.02 -11.99
CA SER A 63 2.68 18.92 -12.97
C SER A 63 1.34 18.72 -13.68
N CYS A 64 0.27 18.39 -12.95
CA CYS A 64 -1.02 18.02 -13.53
C CYS A 64 -2.06 19.17 -13.50
N TYR A 65 -1.92 20.12 -12.56
CA TYR A 65 -2.89 21.20 -12.31
C TYR A 65 -2.21 22.56 -12.43
N LEU A 66 -1.70 22.86 -13.64
CA LEU A 66 -0.91 24.05 -13.94
C LEU A 66 -1.64 25.38 -13.67
N ASP A 67 -2.95 25.38 -13.91
CA ASP A 67 -3.85 26.53 -13.77
C ASP A 67 -4.29 26.78 -12.32
N LYS A 68 -4.08 25.82 -11.42
CA LYS A 68 -4.57 25.90 -10.04
C LYS A 68 -3.51 26.40 -9.07
N SER A 69 -3.96 27.17 -8.11
CA SER A 69 -3.15 27.57 -6.95
C SER A 69 -2.90 26.39 -6.01
N ASN A 70 -1.95 26.54 -5.11
CA ASN A 70 -1.66 25.52 -4.08
C ASN A 70 -2.89 25.24 -3.22
N LYS A 71 -3.58 26.30 -2.78
CA LYS A 71 -4.80 26.19 -1.96
C LYS A 71 -5.92 25.42 -2.67
N GLU A 72 -6.08 25.65 -3.97
CA GLU A 72 -7.10 24.93 -4.77
C GLU A 72 -6.78 23.46 -4.90
N VAL A 73 -5.52 23.09 -5.13
CA VAL A 73 -5.10 21.69 -5.20
C VAL A 73 -5.34 20.98 -3.86
N VAL A 74 -4.95 21.60 -2.76
CA VAL A 74 -5.18 21.05 -1.42
C VAL A 74 -6.68 20.91 -1.12
N LYS A 75 -7.51 21.87 -1.56
CA LYS A 75 -8.97 21.79 -1.42
C LYS A 75 -9.55 20.61 -2.20
N LEU A 76 -9.15 20.44 -3.46
CA LEU A 76 -9.58 19.30 -4.30
C LEU A 76 -9.16 17.96 -3.70
N PHE A 77 -7.93 17.88 -3.19
CA PHE A 77 -7.46 16.66 -2.53
C PHE A 77 -8.33 16.29 -1.33
N ARG A 78 -8.67 17.27 -0.47
CA ARG A 78 -9.54 17.01 0.69
C ARG A 78 -10.92 16.56 0.28
N GLN A 79 -11.52 17.18 -0.74
CA GLN A 79 -12.83 16.77 -1.27
C GLN A 79 -12.81 15.35 -1.82
N ASN A 80 -11.73 14.95 -2.50
CA ASN A 80 -11.55 13.59 -2.98
C ASN A 80 -11.36 12.61 -1.80
N GLU A 81 -10.55 12.98 -0.80
CA GLU A 81 -10.31 12.17 0.40
C GLU A 81 -11.58 11.97 1.23
N ASP A 82 -12.45 12.98 1.33
CA ASP A 82 -13.74 12.87 2.02
C ASP A 82 -14.66 11.81 1.39
N THR A 83 -14.46 11.51 0.11
CA THR A 83 -15.22 10.52 -0.63
C THR A 83 -14.55 9.15 -0.66
N THR A 84 -13.22 9.11 -0.86
CA THR A 84 -12.47 7.87 -1.08
C THR A 84 -11.92 7.26 0.21
N HIS A 85 -11.63 8.09 1.20
CA HIS A 85 -10.95 7.75 2.45
C HIS A 85 -9.61 7.03 2.25
N LEU A 86 -8.99 7.17 1.08
CA LEU A 86 -7.78 6.43 0.71
C LEU A 86 -6.56 6.77 1.57
N LEU A 87 -6.35 8.06 1.88
CA LEU A 87 -5.23 8.45 2.74
C LEU A 87 -5.35 7.82 4.14
N ARG A 88 -6.56 7.84 4.70
CA ARG A 88 -6.84 7.20 6.01
C ARG A 88 -6.63 5.70 5.94
N ARG A 89 -7.08 5.04 4.87
CA ARG A 89 -6.88 3.61 4.68
C ARG A 89 -5.40 3.27 4.57
N LEU A 90 -4.63 4.01 3.77
CA LEU A 90 -3.19 3.83 3.65
C LEU A 90 -2.46 4.09 4.98
N GLU A 91 -2.91 5.06 5.78
CA GLU A 91 -2.35 5.35 7.10
C GLU A 91 -2.65 4.27 8.14
N GLN A 92 -3.78 3.59 8.00
CA GLN A 92 -4.23 2.55 8.92
C GLN A 92 -3.64 1.17 8.62
N ILE A 93 -2.88 1.00 7.54
CA ILE A 93 -2.15 -0.24 7.27
C ILE A 93 -1.10 -0.42 8.36
N ARG A 94 -1.53 -0.99 9.46
CA ARG A 94 -0.65 -1.37 10.55
C ARG A 94 -0.36 -2.85 10.43
N ILE A 95 0.89 -3.15 10.17
CA ILE A 95 1.39 -4.50 10.38
C ILE A 95 1.38 -4.73 11.89
N VAL A 96 0.37 -5.42 12.39
CA VAL A 96 0.38 -5.91 13.76
C VAL A 96 1.24 -7.16 13.79
N SER A 97 2.55 -6.98 13.71
CA SER A 97 3.50 -8.04 13.99
C SER A 97 3.76 -8.05 15.50
N GLU A 98 2.90 -8.69 16.26
CA GLU A 98 3.26 -9.10 17.61
C GLU A 98 4.37 -10.15 17.47
N LYS A 99 5.61 -9.77 17.84
CA LYS A 99 6.79 -10.64 17.99
C LYS A 99 6.88 -11.79 16.98
N PHE A 100 7.22 -11.45 15.78
CA PHE A 100 7.45 -12.40 14.73
C PHE A 100 8.77 -13.17 15.00
N ASP A 101 8.68 -14.45 15.21
CA ASP A 101 9.85 -15.32 15.43
C ASP A 101 10.28 -15.96 14.10
N PHE A 102 11.24 -15.34 13.42
CA PHE A 102 11.78 -15.82 12.14
C PHE A 102 12.49 -17.18 12.21
N THR A 103 12.74 -17.73 13.40
CA THR A 103 13.22 -19.12 13.52
C THR A 103 12.14 -20.13 13.12
N LYS A 104 10.88 -19.69 13.08
CA LYS A 104 9.72 -20.48 12.69
C LYS A 104 9.33 -20.15 11.25
N GLN A 105 9.68 -21.02 10.32
CA GLN A 105 9.57 -20.78 8.88
C GLN A 105 8.17 -20.95 8.29
N ASN A 106 7.22 -21.54 9.04
CA ASN A 106 5.85 -21.73 8.56
C ASN A 106 4.99 -20.61 9.09
N ILE A 107 4.48 -19.75 8.19
CA ILE A 107 3.88 -18.46 8.50
C ILE A 107 2.47 -18.45 7.96
N ILE A 108 1.52 -17.99 8.77
CA ILE A 108 0.16 -17.69 8.33
C ILE A 108 0.00 -16.17 8.33
N LEU A 109 -0.38 -15.63 7.19
CA LEU A 109 -0.78 -14.25 7.01
C LEU A 109 -2.31 -14.20 7.00
N VAL A 110 -2.91 -13.39 7.85
CA VAL A 110 -4.36 -13.16 7.90
C VAL A 110 -4.61 -11.69 7.65
N HIS A 111 -5.15 -11.38 6.50
CA HIS A 111 -5.48 -10.02 6.09
C HIS A 111 -6.99 -9.78 6.20
N ASN A 112 -7.39 -8.87 7.07
CA ASN A 112 -8.76 -8.41 7.19
C ASN A 112 -8.88 -7.08 6.44
N GLU A 113 -9.53 -7.09 5.27
CA GLU A 113 -9.70 -5.91 4.42
C GLU A 113 -10.55 -4.83 5.09
N GLU A 114 -11.62 -5.20 5.80
CA GLU A 114 -12.51 -4.24 6.46
C GLU A 114 -11.80 -3.46 7.56
N GLN A 115 -10.96 -4.16 8.34
CA GLN A 115 -10.18 -3.57 9.43
C GLN A 115 -8.83 -3.04 8.97
N ASN A 116 -8.45 -3.32 7.71
CA ASN A 116 -7.14 -3.02 7.15
C ASN A 116 -5.98 -3.52 8.04
N LYS A 117 -6.15 -4.74 8.55
CA LYS A 117 -5.27 -5.34 9.54
C LYS A 117 -4.62 -6.61 8.98
N LEU A 118 -3.29 -6.65 8.99
CA LEU A 118 -2.52 -7.86 8.74
C LEU A 118 -2.09 -8.46 10.09
N THR A 119 -2.49 -9.70 10.35
CA THR A 119 -2.02 -10.48 11.49
C THR A 119 -1.09 -11.59 10.99
N VAL A 120 0.05 -11.75 11.65
CA VAL A 120 1.08 -12.72 11.26
C VAL A 120 1.29 -13.72 12.38
N TYR A 121 1.16 -15.01 12.06
CA TYR A 121 1.44 -16.10 12.97
C TYR A 121 2.63 -16.92 12.45
N SER A 122 3.48 -17.41 13.34
CA SER A 122 4.64 -18.22 12.99
C SER A 122 4.68 -19.54 13.74
N TYR A 123 4.98 -20.65 13.03
CA TYR A 123 4.97 -22.00 13.58
C TYR A 123 6.25 -22.76 13.22
N LYS A 124 6.73 -23.58 14.17
CA LYS A 124 7.93 -24.42 13.99
C LYS A 124 7.74 -25.49 12.92
N THR A 125 6.58 -26.12 12.90
CA THR A 125 6.33 -27.26 12.03
C THR A 125 5.14 -27.01 11.12
N LEU A 126 5.19 -27.58 9.94
CA LEU A 126 4.12 -27.46 8.95
C LEU A 126 2.78 -28.05 9.43
N PRO A 127 2.73 -29.23 10.09
CA PRO A 127 1.46 -29.78 10.56
C PRO A 127 0.72 -28.86 11.52
N ILE A 128 1.43 -28.22 12.48
CA ILE A 128 0.83 -27.29 13.43
C ILE A 128 0.31 -26.04 12.69
N ALA A 129 1.08 -25.54 11.71
CA ALA A 129 0.64 -24.41 10.89
C ALA A 129 -0.59 -24.75 10.05
N GLN A 130 -0.66 -25.95 9.46
CA GLN A 130 -1.82 -26.40 8.69
C GLN A 130 -3.07 -26.54 9.55
N GLU A 131 -2.95 -27.13 10.74
CA GLU A 131 -4.06 -27.23 11.68
C GLU A 131 -4.62 -25.84 12.00
N LYS A 132 -3.72 -24.89 12.32
CA LYS A 132 -4.13 -23.50 12.62
C LYS A 132 -4.70 -22.79 11.42
N TYR A 133 -4.16 -23.02 10.23
CA TYR A 133 -4.69 -22.49 8.98
C TYR A 133 -6.16 -22.90 8.79
N PHE A 134 -6.46 -24.22 8.91
CA PHE A 134 -7.83 -24.72 8.78
C PHE A 134 -8.79 -24.23 9.87
N GLU A 135 -8.28 -24.03 11.11
CA GLU A 135 -9.07 -23.40 12.16
C GLU A 135 -9.48 -21.97 11.80
N LEU A 136 -8.52 -21.17 11.31
CA LEU A 136 -8.75 -19.77 10.93
C LEU A 136 -9.70 -19.67 9.73
N GLU A 137 -9.51 -20.51 8.71
CA GLU A 137 -10.42 -20.62 7.56
C GLU A 137 -11.86 -20.93 8.01
N LYS A 138 -12.01 -21.89 8.92
CA LYS A 138 -13.33 -22.25 9.46
C LYS A 138 -13.94 -21.14 10.32
N GLN A 139 -13.11 -20.38 11.03
CA GLN A 139 -13.55 -19.32 11.93
C GLN A 139 -13.96 -18.04 11.18
N HIS A 140 -13.25 -17.70 10.12
CA HIS A 140 -13.40 -16.43 9.42
C HIS A 140 -14.10 -16.56 8.06
N GLY A 141 -14.09 -17.73 7.43
CA GLY A 141 -14.65 -17.94 6.08
C GLY A 141 -14.09 -16.94 5.07
N ASP A 142 -14.95 -16.43 4.21
CA ASP A 142 -14.58 -15.48 3.14
C ASP A 142 -14.40 -14.02 3.65
N ALA A 143 -14.45 -13.78 4.97
CA ALA A 143 -14.34 -12.44 5.55
C ALA A 143 -12.89 -11.94 5.64
N VAL A 144 -11.91 -12.81 5.50
CA VAL A 144 -10.48 -12.48 5.56
C VAL A 144 -9.69 -13.31 4.54
N ASP A 145 -8.60 -12.74 4.04
CA ASP A 145 -7.65 -13.50 3.23
C ASP A 145 -6.64 -14.21 4.14
N ILE A 146 -6.56 -15.52 4.02
CA ILE A 146 -5.63 -16.35 4.82
C ILE A 146 -4.66 -17.06 3.89
N VAL A 147 -3.36 -16.88 4.14
CA VAL A 147 -2.32 -17.49 3.33
C VAL A 147 -1.31 -18.20 4.23
N LEU A 148 -1.10 -19.51 4.01
CA LEU A 148 -0.04 -20.28 4.64
C LEU A 148 1.18 -20.31 3.73
N VAL A 149 2.32 -19.82 4.22
CA VAL A 149 3.56 -19.72 3.45
C VAL A 149 4.74 -20.29 4.22
N ARG A 150 5.75 -20.72 3.49
CA ARG A 150 7.06 -21.04 4.06
C ARG A 150 8.06 -19.99 3.62
N ALA A 151 8.63 -19.27 4.58
CA ALA A 151 9.62 -18.24 4.32
C ALA A 151 10.88 -18.50 5.15
N PRO A 152 12.06 -18.60 4.52
CA PRO A 152 13.32 -18.84 5.22
C PRO A 152 13.81 -17.63 6.01
N SER A 153 13.35 -16.43 5.67
CA SER A 153 13.71 -15.17 6.33
C SER A 153 12.58 -14.13 6.23
N GLU A 154 12.65 -13.11 7.07
CA GLU A 154 11.77 -11.93 6.98
C GLU A 154 11.86 -11.25 5.63
N GLU A 155 13.07 -11.07 5.13
CA GLU A 155 13.32 -10.40 3.87
C GLU A 155 12.63 -11.12 2.71
N SER A 156 12.75 -12.46 2.64
CA SER A 156 12.06 -13.26 1.62
C SER A 156 10.55 -13.18 1.74
N LEU A 157 10.00 -13.15 2.97
CA LEU A 157 8.58 -12.97 3.19
C LEU A 157 8.09 -11.60 2.73
N ARG A 158 8.78 -10.53 3.16
CA ARG A 158 8.46 -9.15 2.76
C ARG A 158 8.57 -8.94 1.25
N GLN A 159 9.56 -9.58 0.62
CA GLN A 159 9.74 -9.48 -0.82
C GLN A 159 8.67 -10.23 -1.61
N ALA A 160 8.27 -11.44 -1.17
CA ALA A 160 7.24 -12.23 -1.82
C ALA A 160 5.82 -11.65 -1.61
N TYR A 161 5.60 -11.00 -0.49
CA TYR A 161 4.30 -10.45 -0.09
C TYR A 161 4.37 -8.94 0.14
N LYS A 162 5.03 -8.24 -0.77
CA LYS A 162 5.19 -6.76 -0.71
C LYS A 162 3.89 -6.03 -0.42
N ASN A 163 2.78 -6.46 -1.04
CA ASN A 163 1.48 -5.83 -0.87
C ASN A 163 0.97 -5.84 0.57
N TYR A 164 1.37 -6.84 1.37
CA TYR A 164 0.99 -6.94 2.78
C TYR A 164 1.98 -6.25 3.73
N PHE A 165 3.26 -6.13 3.32
CA PHE A 165 4.34 -5.57 4.14
C PHE A 165 4.83 -4.21 3.65
N SER A 166 4.27 -3.68 2.57
CA SER A 166 4.70 -2.40 2.04
C SER A 166 4.32 -1.27 2.99
N ASP A 167 5.32 -0.51 3.37
CA ASP A 167 5.14 0.65 4.23
C ASP A 167 4.64 1.83 3.39
N THR A 168 3.44 2.29 3.69
CA THR A 168 2.85 3.49 3.09
C THR A 168 3.18 4.76 3.88
N ALA A 169 3.90 4.64 4.99
CA ALA A 169 4.18 5.74 5.91
C ALA A 169 4.91 6.89 5.21
N ASP A 170 5.89 6.59 4.36
CA ASP A 170 6.62 7.59 3.61
C ASP A 170 5.70 8.38 2.67
N PHE A 171 4.82 7.68 1.94
CA PHE A 171 3.85 8.34 1.07
C PHE A 171 2.87 9.21 1.86
N VAL A 172 2.33 8.69 2.94
CA VAL A 172 1.40 9.42 3.82
C VAL A 172 2.08 10.66 4.41
N ALA A 173 3.33 10.54 4.87
CA ALA A 173 4.12 11.64 5.39
C ALA A 173 4.32 12.73 4.32
N LEU A 174 4.75 12.37 3.11
CA LEU A 174 4.96 13.31 2.00
C LEU A 174 3.67 14.09 1.65
N VAL A 175 2.53 13.40 1.60
CA VAL A 175 1.24 14.04 1.30
C VAL A 175 0.81 14.97 2.44
N ARG A 176 0.93 14.55 3.71
CA ARG A 176 0.57 15.36 4.88
C ARG A 176 1.44 16.61 5.01
N ASP A 177 2.74 16.47 4.80
CA ASP A 177 3.67 17.61 4.81
C ASP A 177 3.34 18.58 3.68
N GLY A 178 3.05 18.09 2.48
CA GLY A 178 2.61 18.91 1.36
C GLY A 178 1.31 19.66 1.68
N ILE A 179 0.29 18.99 2.23
CA ILE A 179 -0.96 19.63 2.65
C ILE A 179 -0.72 20.73 3.71
N LYS A 180 0.23 20.52 4.60
CA LYS A 180 0.58 21.50 5.66
C LYS A 180 1.29 22.72 5.10
N ASN A 181 2.21 22.53 4.16
CA ASN A 181 3.10 23.57 3.65
C ASN A 181 2.50 24.39 2.51
N LEU A 182 1.56 23.81 1.75
CA LEU A 182 0.91 24.43 0.60
C LEU A 182 -0.41 25.19 0.93
N LYS A 183 -0.67 25.44 2.20
CA LYS A 183 -1.88 26.16 2.69
C LYS A 183 -1.94 27.61 2.26
#